data_13573cc12a3b729607e0167665f15724
#
_entry.id   13573cc12a3b729607e0167665f15724
#
_cell.length_a   1.000
_cell.length_b   1.000
_cell.length_c   1.000
_cell.angle_alpha   90.00
_cell.angle_beta   90.00
_cell.angle_gamma   90.00
#
_symmetry.space_group_name_H-M   'P 1'
#
loop_
_entity.id
_entity.type
_entity.pdbx_description
1 polymer ?
#
loop_
_entity_poly.entity_id
_entity_poly.type
_entity_poly.pdbx_seq_one_letter_code
_entity_poly.pdbx_strand_id
1 'polypeptide(L)'
;MLLVVTYSQAARQTLRNVCNGHDETVVQRFGRAALLEATELGAFLALRLRAKHAGDVQVERTAAFNEFEEAPDAVRDAASAYEDREHSSTPYAKFAVGTDHPTPDAMRGTDLSGDADRRG
;
A
#
# COMPACT_ATOMS: atom_id res chain seq x y z
N MET A 1 -3.93 -11.14 4.27
CA MET A 1 -4.60 -9.93 3.78
C MET A 1 -4.31 -8.76 4.68
N LEU A 2 -4.34 -7.58 4.12
CA LEU A 2 -4.11 -6.36 4.87
C LEU A 2 -5.43 -5.60 5.00
N LEU A 3 -5.80 -5.26 6.23
CA LEU A 3 -6.98 -4.45 6.49
C LEU A 3 -6.54 -3.01 6.67
N VAL A 4 -7.09 -2.13 5.86
CA VAL A 4 -6.82 -0.69 5.96
C VAL A 4 -8.10 -0.01 6.40
N VAL A 5 -8.02 0.76 7.49
CA VAL A 5 -9.17 1.49 8.04
C VAL A 5 -8.86 2.96 8.04
N THR A 6 -9.80 3.78 7.56
CA THR A 6 -9.66 5.23 7.53
C THR A 6 -10.56 5.88 8.56
N TYR A 7 -10.09 6.98 9.16
CA TYR A 7 -10.80 7.67 10.24
C TYR A 7 -11.15 9.12 9.91
N SER A 8 -10.87 9.56 8.68
CA SER A 8 -11.25 10.89 8.25
C SER A 8 -11.88 10.81 6.86
N GLN A 9 -12.63 11.82 6.49
CA GLN A 9 -13.25 11.89 5.18
C GLN A 9 -12.18 11.98 4.08
N ALA A 10 -11.13 12.74 4.32
CA ALA A 10 -10.04 12.88 3.37
C ALA A 10 -9.32 11.54 3.15
N ALA A 11 -9.05 10.81 4.23
CA ALA A 11 -8.41 9.49 4.13
C ALA A 11 -9.32 8.50 3.39
N ARG A 12 -10.63 8.56 3.66
CA ARG A 12 -11.59 7.69 2.97
C ARG A 12 -11.61 7.98 1.48
N GLN A 13 -11.55 9.23 1.08
CA GLN A 13 -11.54 9.60 -0.33
C GLN A 13 -10.28 9.07 -1.00
N THR A 14 -9.13 9.20 -0.34
CA THR A 14 -7.88 8.67 -0.87
C THR A 14 -7.94 7.14 -1.00
N LEU A 15 -8.50 6.46 0.01
CA LEU A 15 -8.67 5.01 -0.05
C LEU A 15 -9.53 4.61 -1.26
N ARG A 16 -10.61 5.32 -1.49
CA ARG A 16 -11.49 5.05 -2.63
C ARG A 16 -10.72 5.18 -3.94
N ASN A 17 -9.92 6.24 -4.08
CA ASN A 17 -9.14 6.47 -5.28
C ASN A 17 -8.10 5.36 -5.49
N VAL A 18 -7.46 4.94 -4.41
CA VAL A 18 -6.47 3.86 -4.45
C VAL A 18 -7.13 2.56 -4.89
N CYS A 19 -8.28 2.23 -4.32
CA CYS A 19 -9.01 1.02 -4.67
C CYS A 19 -9.46 1.03 -6.12
N ASN A 20 -9.90 2.17 -6.61
CA ASN A 20 -10.33 2.29 -8.01
C ASN A 20 -9.16 2.11 -8.98
N GLY A 21 -7.98 2.56 -8.59
CA GLY A 21 -6.80 2.45 -9.43
C GLY A 21 -6.11 1.09 -9.38
N HIS A 22 -6.40 0.29 -8.36
CA HIS A 22 -5.71 -1.00 -8.14
C HIS A 22 -6.71 -2.08 -7.74
N ASP A 23 -7.75 -2.20 -8.51
CA ASP A 23 -8.86 -3.11 -8.30
C ASP A 23 -8.44 -4.56 -8.06
N GLU A 24 -7.43 -4.99 -8.81
CA GLU A 24 -6.96 -6.38 -8.76
C GLU A 24 -6.29 -6.71 -7.42
N THR A 25 -5.92 -5.72 -6.64
CA THR A 25 -5.31 -5.92 -5.33
C THR A 25 -6.33 -5.85 -4.20
N VAL A 26 -7.53 -5.33 -4.50
CA VAL A 26 -8.58 -5.19 -3.51
C VAL A 26 -9.37 -6.48 -3.39
N VAL A 27 -9.40 -7.05 -2.18
CA VAL A 27 -10.18 -8.26 -1.91
C VAL A 27 -11.63 -7.91 -1.61
N GLN A 28 -11.85 -6.88 -0.81
CA GLN A 28 -13.18 -6.45 -0.44
C GLN A 28 -13.16 -5.01 0.06
N ARG A 29 -14.25 -4.29 -0.18
CA ARG A 29 -14.41 -2.90 0.27
C ARG A 29 -15.51 -2.83 1.31
N PHE A 30 -15.30 -1.98 2.32
CA PHE A 30 -16.25 -1.80 3.43
C PHE A 30 -16.62 -0.33 3.64
N GLY A 31 -16.54 0.50 2.62
CA GLY A 31 -16.78 1.92 2.78
C GLY A 31 -15.52 2.65 3.24
N ARG A 32 -15.33 2.80 4.55
CA ARG A 32 -14.13 3.46 5.07
C ARG A 32 -12.96 2.52 5.29
N ALA A 33 -13.12 1.26 4.94
CA ALA A 33 -12.08 0.26 5.10
C ALA A 33 -12.00 -0.61 3.87
N ALA A 34 -10.89 -1.30 3.69
CA ALA A 34 -10.71 -2.24 2.59
C ALA A 34 -9.76 -3.34 3.00
N LEU A 35 -10.00 -4.53 2.45
CA LEU A 35 -9.06 -5.65 2.56
C LEU A 35 -8.24 -5.69 1.28
N LEU A 36 -6.93 -5.70 1.41
CA LEU A 36 -6.00 -5.76 0.28
C LEU A 36 -5.23 -7.06 0.35
N GLU A 37 -4.77 -7.53 -0.80
CA GLU A 37 -3.91 -8.70 -0.84
C GLU A 37 -2.62 -8.45 -0.08
N ALA A 38 -2.09 -9.50 0.56
CA ALA A 38 -0.85 -9.41 1.34
C ALA A 38 0.36 -9.54 0.42
N THR A 39 0.49 -8.62 -0.52
CA THR A 39 1.62 -8.52 -1.44
C THR A 39 2.37 -7.23 -1.18
N GLU A 40 3.52 -7.09 -1.82
CA GLU A 40 4.26 -5.83 -1.71
C GLU A 40 3.45 -4.65 -2.25
N LEU A 41 2.65 -4.88 -3.28
CA LEU A 41 1.79 -3.82 -3.80
C LEU A 41 0.72 -3.44 -2.78
N GLY A 42 0.08 -4.42 -2.15
CA GLY A 42 -0.89 -4.15 -1.09
C GLY A 42 -0.28 -3.35 0.03
N ALA A 43 0.92 -3.73 0.48
CA ALA A 43 1.64 -3.00 1.50
C ALA A 43 2.00 -1.58 1.05
N PHE A 44 2.43 -1.44 -0.20
CA PHE A 44 2.76 -0.11 -0.75
C PHE A 44 1.55 0.81 -0.67
N LEU A 45 0.39 0.33 -1.10
CA LEU A 45 -0.84 1.15 -1.10
C LEU A 45 -1.24 1.55 0.31
N ALA A 46 -1.16 0.60 1.25
CA ALA A 46 -1.50 0.88 2.65
C ALA A 46 -0.54 1.90 3.24
N LEU A 47 0.75 1.75 2.98
CA LEU A 47 1.76 2.65 3.53
C LEU A 47 1.69 4.05 2.95
N ARG A 48 1.34 4.18 1.68
CA ARG A 48 1.19 5.52 1.11
C ARG A 48 -0.01 6.26 1.70
N LEU A 49 -1.10 5.53 1.97
CA LEU A 49 -2.25 6.12 2.67
C LEU A 49 -1.83 6.62 4.05
N ARG A 50 -1.10 5.80 4.77
CA ARG A 50 -0.64 6.12 6.11
C ARG A 50 0.34 7.29 6.10
N ALA A 51 1.19 7.39 5.10
CA ALA A 51 2.12 8.51 4.98
C ALA A 51 1.37 9.81 4.70
N LYS A 52 0.30 9.74 3.88
CA LYS A 52 -0.46 10.92 3.51
C LYS A 52 -1.41 11.38 4.62
N HIS A 53 -1.97 10.44 5.37
CA HIS A 53 -2.99 10.71 6.39
C HIS A 53 -2.59 10.12 7.74
N ALA A 54 -1.38 10.42 8.19
CA ALA A 54 -0.87 9.89 9.44
C ALA A 54 -1.83 10.15 10.58
N GLY A 55 -2.12 9.15 11.37
CA GLY A 55 -3.08 9.25 12.48
C GLY A 55 -4.51 8.95 12.07
N ASP A 56 -4.84 9.03 10.79
CA ASP A 56 -6.18 8.78 10.29
C ASP A 56 -6.30 7.47 9.50
N VAL A 57 -5.24 6.68 9.47
CA VAL A 57 -5.21 5.41 8.77
C VAL A 57 -4.57 4.35 9.66
N GLN A 58 -5.25 3.23 9.76
CA GLN A 58 -4.76 2.07 10.49
C GLN A 58 -4.58 0.92 9.51
N VAL A 59 -3.47 0.19 9.64
CA VAL A 59 -3.18 -0.96 8.79
C VAL A 59 -2.97 -2.17 9.68
N GLU A 60 -3.69 -3.26 9.38
CA GLU A 60 -3.57 -4.50 10.14
C GLU A 60 -3.57 -5.68 9.19
N ARG A 61 -3.08 -6.78 9.68
CA ARG A 61 -3.21 -8.08 9.06
C ARG A 61 -4.17 -8.89 9.91
N THR A 62 -4.41 -10.13 9.61
CA THR A 62 -5.12 -10.99 10.53
C THR A 62 -4.45 -10.96 11.90
N ALA A 63 -3.15 -10.66 11.89
CA ALA A 63 -2.40 -10.22 13.07
C ALA A 63 -1.92 -8.80 12.77
N ALA A 64 -1.35 -8.13 13.75
CA ALA A 64 -0.83 -6.78 13.56
C ALA A 64 0.22 -6.77 12.42
N PHE A 65 0.12 -5.78 11.55
CA PHE A 65 1.06 -5.63 10.45
C PHE A 65 2.31 -4.89 10.94
N ASN A 66 3.45 -5.55 10.85
CA ASN A 66 4.71 -4.94 11.21
C ASN A 66 5.45 -4.50 9.96
N GLU A 67 5.31 -3.23 9.61
CA GLU A 67 5.89 -2.69 8.39
C GLU A 67 7.42 -2.80 8.33
N PHE A 68 8.07 -2.87 9.48
CA PHE A 68 9.53 -2.95 9.52
C PHE A 68 10.06 -4.35 9.27
N GLU A 69 9.24 -5.36 9.48
CA GLU A 69 9.65 -6.74 9.25
C GLU A 69 9.03 -7.33 8.00
N GLU A 70 7.80 -6.96 7.68
CA GLU A 70 7.06 -7.59 6.61
C GLU A 70 7.16 -6.86 5.29
N ALA A 71 7.31 -5.53 5.30
CA ALA A 71 7.48 -4.77 4.07
C ALA A 71 8.96 -4.51 3.83
N PRO A 72 9.50 -4.89 2.67
CA PRO A 72 10.90 -4.58 2.36
C PRO A 72 11.17 -3.08 2.39
N ASP A 73 12.40 -2.71 2.70
CA ASP A 73 12.81 -1.30 2.72
C ASP A 73 12.50 -0.62 1.39
N ALA A 74 12.72 -1.33 0.28
CA ALA A 74 12.46 -0.77 -1.04
C ALA A 74 10.99 -0.34 -1.20
N VAL A 75 10.07 -1.12 -0.65
CA VAL A 75 8.64 -0.80 -0.73
C VAL A 75 8.30 0.39 0.16
N ARG A 76 8.84 0.43 1.38
CA ARG A 76 8.62 1.55 2.28
C ARG A 76 9.18 2.85 1.74
N ASP A 77 10.39 2.77 1.17
CA ASP A 77 11.02 3.93 0.56
C ASP A 77 10.23 4.43 -0.63
N ALA A 78 9.73 3.51 -1.46
CA ALA A 78 8.93 3.86 -2.62
C ALA A 78 7.64 4.59 -2.21
N ALA A 79 6.96 4.11 -1.18
CA ALA A 79 5.73 4.74 -0.72
C ALA A 79 5.99 6.16 -0.22
N SER A 80 7.05 6.32 0.56
CA SER A 80 7.40 7.63 1.11
C SER A 80 7.82 8.60 0.00
N ALA A 81 8.68 8.14 -0.91
CA ALA A 81 9.17 8.97 -2.01
C ALA A 81 8.03 9.40 -2.93
N TYR A 82 7.09 8.49 -3.18
CA TYR A 82 5.98 8.82 -4.05
C TYR A 82 5.08 9.89 -3.45
N GLU A 83 4.83 9.85 -2.14
CA GLU A 83 4.00 10.87 -1.51
C GLU A 83 4.69 12.23 -1.43
N ASP A 84 6.01 12.24 -1.52
CA ASP A 84 6.80 13.50 -1.55
C ASP A 84 7.02 14.04 -2.95
N ARG A 85 6.44 13.42 -3.98
CA ARG A 85 6.67 13.84 -5.37
C ARG A 85 6.19 15.25 -5.62
N GLU A 86 6.80 15.88 -6.62
CA GLU A 86 6.48 17.26 -6.97
C GLU A 86 5.11 17.43 -7.61
N HIS A 87 4.68 16.44 -8.40
CA HIS A 87 3.45 16.53 -9.17
C HIS A 87 2.44 15.52 -8.65
N SER A 88 1.46 15.99 -7.91
CA SER A 88 0.50 15.13 -7.23
C SER A 88 -0.35 14.27 -8.18
N SER A 89 -0.43 14.64 -9.45
CA SER A 89 -1.21 13.89 -10.42
C SER A 89 -0.46 12.77 -11.11
N THR A 90 0.83 12.62 -10.85
CA THR A 90 1.64 11.58 -11.49
C THR A 90 1.29 10.20 -10.91
N PRO A 91 0.86 9.23 -11.75
CA PRO A 91 0.63 7.87 -11.27
C PRO A 91 1.94 7.22 -10.84
N TYR A 92 1.87 6.30 -9.90
CA TYR A 92 3.06 5.65 -9.39
C TYR A 92 3.83 4.91 -10.48
N ALA A 93 3.14 4.23 -11.40
CA ALA A 93 3.82 3.49 -12.46
C ALA A 93 4.74 4.40 -13.25
N LYS A 94 4.29 5.61 -13.55
CA LYS A 94 5.09 6.58 -14.28
C LYS A 94 6.22 7.14 -13.41
N PHE A 95 5.94 7.38 -12.14
CA PHE A 95 6.94 7.86 -11.19
C PHE A 95 8.09 6.86 -11.05
N ALA A 96 7.77 5.57 -10.98
CA ALA A 96 8.77 4.53 -10.77
C ALA A 96 9.72 4.35 -11.95
N VAL A 97 9.29 4.68 -13.17
CA VAL A 97 10.05 4.42 -14.38
C VAL A 97 11.44 5.04 -14.35
N GLY A 98 11.62 6.20 -13.82
CA GLY A 98 12.93 6.85 -13.78
C GLY A 98 13.67 6.65 -12.47
N THR A 99 13.23 5.72 -11.62
CA THR A 99 13.82 5.51 -10.31
C THR A 99 14.16 4.05 -10.09
N ASP A 100 14.80 3.77 -8.96
CA ASP A 100 15.11 2.39 -8.55
C ASP A 100 13.97 1.74 -7.77
N HIS A 101 12.85 2.43 -7.63
CA HIS A 101 11.72 1.89 -6.89
C HIS A 101 11.01 0.79 -7.69
N PRO A 102 10.45 -0.21 -7.00
CA PRO A 102 9.78 -1.32 -7.70
C PRO A 102 8.53 -0.86 -8.43
N THR A 103 8.24 -1.50 -9.56
CA THR A 103 7.04 -1.20 -10.33
C THR A 103 5.82 -1.85 -9.70
N PRO A 104 4.60 -1.37 -10.02
CA PRO A 104 3.39 -2.02 -9.51
C PRO A 104 3.30 -3.50 -9.88
N ASP A 105 3.71 -3.86 -11.09
CA ASP A 105 3.66 -5.25 -11.53
C ASP A 105 4.61 -6.14 -10.71
N ALA A 106 5.81 -5.63 -10.43
CA ALA A 106 6.78 -6.37 -9.62
C ALA A 106 6.24 -6.58 -8.21
N MET A 107 5.65 -5.55 -7.62
CA MET A 107 5.12 -5.63 -6.26
C MET A 107 3.89 -6.54 -6.18
N ARG A 108 3.07 -6.55 -7.22
CA ARG A 108 1.86 -7.37 -7.23
C ARG A 108 2.20 -8.85 -7.24
N GLY A 109 3.29 -9.21 -7.92
CA GLY A 109 3.69 -10.59 -8.04
C GLY A 109 4.47 -11.14 -6.86
N THR A 110 4.74 -10.32 -5.84
CA THR A 110 5.59 -10.71 -4.72
C THR A 110 4.81 -10.67 -3.42
N ASP A 111 4.69 -11.81 -2.75
CA ASP A 111 4.08 -11.87 -1.43
C ASP A 111 4.99 -11.20 -0.41
N LEU A 112 4.42 -10.77 0.70
CA LEU A 112 5.19 -10.22 1.80
C LEU A 112 6.15 -11.27 2.33
N SER A 113 7.34 -10.83 2.72
CA SER A 113 8.40 -11.75 3.13
C SER A 113 8.00 -12.69 4.28
N GLY A 114 7.14 -12.21 5.17
CA GLY A 114 6.63 -13.06 6.25
C GLY A 114 5.85 -14.26 5.72
N ASP A 115 5.13 -14.08 4.62
CA ASP A 115 4.39 -15.18 3.99
C ASP A 115 5.34 -16.15 3.30
N ALA A 116 6.38 -15.62 2.69
CA ALA A 116 7.38 -16.46 2.05
C ALA A 116 8.08 -17.35 3.07
N ASP A 117 8.37 -16.82 4.24
CA ASP A 117 9.03 -17.58 5.30
C ASP A 117 8.20 -18.77 5.72
N ARG A 118 6.89 -18.63 5.77
CA ARG A 118 6.03 -19.71 6.20
C ARG A 118 6.01 -20.88 5.24
N ARG A 119 6.36 -20.65 4.01
CA ARG A 119 6.43 -21.73 3.02
C ARG A 119 7.77 -22.47 3.08
N GLY A 120 8.73 -21.85 3.70
CA GLY A 120 10.07 -22.40 3.79
C GLY A 120 10.19 -23.57 4.77
#